data_5f9639dc1950f041fdce7a2cce11eb08
#
_entry.id   5f9639dc1950f041fdce7a2cce11eb08
#
_cell.length_a   1.000
_cell.length_b   1.000
_cell.length_c   1.000
_cell.angle_alpha   90.00
_cell.angle_beta   90.00
_cell.angle_gamma   90.00
#
_symmetry.space_group_name_H-M   'P 1'
#
loop_
_entity.id
_entity.type
_entity.pdbx_description
1 polymer ?
#
loop_
_entity_poly.entity_id
_entity_poly.type
_entity_poly.pdbx_seq_one_letter_code
_entity_poly.pdbx_strand_id
1 'polypeptide(L)'
;LLSPGKRDEFAIYSQILIVNRKERIMPVATYEIYCRMLDRAREGHFAYPAINVTSMTTANAVLKGLAESKSDGIIQVSTGGGAFASGVAVKDMALGAISIAKHVHLVADRYPIYVALHTDHCQADKLEKLVFPLVKETEKRRAAGKPNLFNSHMFDGSALPLKENLDIAVKLLERFQKNDLILEIEAGVVGGEEDGVVGKASEKLYTTSEDTLEVAGRLNKIKGGRYLLAATFGNVHGVYKPGHVKLKPKVLKECQDAVVKVYGEAARFYLVFHGGSGSSIEDIHEAIGYGVVKMNIDTDMQYTFTRPIADHMLKNYDGVLKVDGEVGNKKTYDPRSYLTLAETAMAERVKLAVKELRGIGTTMYKA
;
A
#
# COMPACT_ATOMS: atom_id res chain seq x y z
N LEU A 1 7.35 -0.95 -52.80
CA LEU A 1 7.54 -2.40 -52.84
C LEU A 1 9.00 -2.68 -52.45
N LEU A 2 9.20 -3.18 -51.22
CA LEU A 2 10.52 -3.57 -50.70
C LEU A 2 11.00 -4.84 -51.44
N SER A 3 12.30 -4.88 -51.73
CA SER A 3 12.93 -6.07 -52.37
C SER A 3 12.80 -7.32 -51.47
N PRO A 4 12.79 -8.54 -52.04
CA PRO A 4 12.58 -9.77 -51.28
C PRO A 4 13.46 -9.93 -50.06
N GLY A 5 14.74 -9.62 -50.09
CA GLY A 5 15.65 -9.71 -48.95
C GLY A 5 15.34 -8.76 -47.79
N LYS A 6 14.70 -7.60 -48.02
CA LYS A 6 14.27 -6.69 -46.94
C LYS A 6 12.97 -7.12 -46.23
N ARG A 7 12.17 -7.98 -46.86
CA ARG A 7 10.99 -8.58 -46.24
C ARG A 7 11.40 -9.64 -45.22
N ASP A 8 12.42 -10.43 -45.55
CA ASP A 8 12.92 -11.47 -44.64
C ASP A 8 13.64 -10.87 -43.42
N GLU A 9 14.42 -9.79 -43.61
CA GLU A 9 15.00 -9.05 -42.48
C GLU A 9 13.92 -8.43 -41.58
N PHE A 10 12.85 -7.85 -42.17
CA PHE A 10 11.76 -7.27 -41.36
C PHE A 10 10.94 -8.34 -40.62
N ALA A 11 10.78 -9.54 -41.25
CA ALA A 11 10.14 -10.68 -40.62
C ALA A 11 11.00 -11.26 -39.49
N ILE A 12 12.31 -11.34 -39.66
CA ILE A 12 13.28 -11.78 -38.65
C ILE A 12 13.33 -10.74 -37.51
N TYR A 13 13.39 -9.43 -37.80
CA TYR A 13 13.34 -8.37 -36.78
C TYR A 13 12.00 -8.37 -36.04
N SER A 14 10.88 -8.60 -36.71
CA SER A 14 9.59 -8.72 -36.05
C SER A 14 9.48 -10.00 -35.22
N GLN A 15 10.03 -11.12 -35.66
CA GLN A 15 10.10 -12.34 -34.84
C GLN A 15 11.07 -12.22 -33.68
N ILE A 16 12.23 -11.56 -33.84
CA ILE A 16 13.14 -11.24 -32.73
C ILE A 16 12.48 -10.29 -31.72
N LEU A 17 11.70 -9.31 -32.17
CA LEU A 17 10.91 -8.42 -31.32
C LEU A 17 9.76 -9.18 -30.63
N ILE A 18 9.17 -10.19 -31.28
CA ILE A 18 8.11 -11.02 -30.70
C ILE A 18 8.72 -12.06 -29.72
N VAL A 19 9.91 -12.63 -30.05
CA VAL A 19 10.62 -13.57 -29.17
C VAL A 19 11.20 -12.85 -27.94
N ASN A 20 11.65 -11.58 -28.06
CA ASN A 20 12.04 -10.74 -26.93
C ASN A 20 10.84 -10.17 -26.14
N ARG A 21 9.59 -10.41 -26.55
CA ARG A 21 8.39 -10.23 -25.74
C ARG A 21 8.11 -11.42 -24.82
N LYS A 22 8.96 -12.45 -24.80
CA LYS A 22 8.88 -13.47 -23.78
C LYS A 22 9.07 -12.83 -22.42
N GLU A 23 7.94 -12.69 -21.73
CA GLU A 23 7.82 -12.43 -20.30
C GLU A 23 8.72 -11.30 -19.79
N ARG A 24 8.47 -10.08 -20.28
CA ARG A 24 8.98 -8.91 -19.56
C ARG A 24 8.34 -8.96 -18.16
N ILE A 25 9.12 -9.45 -17.21
CA ILE A 25 8.71 -9.45 -15.80
C ILE A 25 8.34 -8.01 -15.50
N MET A 26 7.08 -7.75 -15.16
CA MET A 26 6.63 -6.42 -14.75
C MET A 26 6.79 -6.34 -13.24
N PRO A 27 7.70 -5.52 -12.71
CA PRO A 27 7.94 -5.40 -11.27
C PRO A 27 6.75 -4.85 -10.51
N VAL A 28 5.91 -4.03 -11.14
CA VAL A 28 4.57 -3.77 -10.58
C VAL A 28 3.73 -5.02 -10.80
N ALA A 29 3.28 -5.61 -9.70
CA ALA A 29 2.58 -6.89 -9.69
C ALA A 29 1.35 -6.88 -10.61
N THR A 30 1.13 -7.99 -11.34
CA THR A 30 -0.19 -8.24 -11.92
C THR A 30 -1.17 -8.67 -10.83
N TYR A 31 -2.45 -8.75 -11.16
CA TYR A 31 -3.46 -9.26 -10.21
C TYR A 31 -3.07 -10.65 -9.69
N GLU A 32 -2.66 -11.56 -10.58
CA GLU A 32 -2.28 -12.93 -10.23
C GLU A 32 -1.03 -12.96 -9.35
N ILE A 33 -0.04 -12.10 -9.63
CA ILE A 33 1.16 -11.99 -8.80
C ILE A 33 0.79 -11.46 -7.43
N TYR A 34 -0.03 -10.42 -7.34
CA TYR A 34 -0.45 -9.86 -6.06
C TYR A 34 -1.27 -10.86 -5.25
N CYS A 35 -2.19 -11.60 -5.88
CA CYS A 35 -2.89 -12.71 -5.23
C CYS A 35 -1.91 -13.73 -4.64
N ARG A 36 -0.90 -14.16 -5.41
CA ARG A 36 0.13 -15.10 -4.92
C ARG A 36 1.00 -14.52 -3.82
N MET A 37 1.29 -13.21 -3.86
CA MET A 37 1.97 -12.52 -2.75
C MET A 37 1.19 -12.73 -1.46
N LEU A 38 -0.10 -12.40 -1.46
CA LEU A 38 -0.97 -12.53 -0.29
C LEU A 38 -1.08 -13.97 0.20
N ASP A 39 -1.22 -14.94 -0.72
CA ASP A 39 -1.26 -16.37 -0.37
C ASP A 39 0.04 -16.79 0.34
N ARG A 40 1.19 -16.45 -0.24
CA ARG A 40 2.50 -16.78 0.35
C ARG A 40 2.74 -16.11 1.70
N ALA A 41 2.28 -14.87 1.89
CA ALA A 41 2.39 -14.19 3.18
C ALA A 41 1.61 -14.96 4.26
N ARG A 42 0.38 -15.39 3.95
CA ARG A 42 -0.45 -16.16 4.86
C ARG A 42 0.16 -17.53 5.17
N GLU A 43 0.59 -18.26 4.16
CA GLU A 43 1.18 -19.60 4.30
C GLU A 43 2.54 -19.57 4.99
N GLY A 44 3.35 -18.55 4.69
CA GLY A 44 4.70 -18.38 5.22
C GLY A 44 4.77 -17.65 6.57
N HIS A 45 3.63 -17.24 7.13
CA HIS A 45 3.55 -16.48 8.40
C HIS A 45 4.48 -15.26 8.41
N PHE A 46 4.38 -14.42 7.36
CA PHE A 46 4.99 -13.11 7.27
C PHE A 46 3.98 -12.10 6.71
N ALA A 47 4.26 -10.81 6.81
CA ALA A 47 3.42 -9.79 6.21
C ALA A 47 4.24 -8.85 5.33
N TYR A 48 3.58 -8.25 4.33
CA TYR A 48 4.18 -7.19 3.52
C TYR A 48 3.99 -5.84 4.18
N PRO A 49 5.05 -5.02 4.27
CA PRO A 49 4.89 -3.62 4.63
C PRO A 49 4.13 -2.90 3.52
N ALA A 50 3.10 -2.16 3.88
CA ALA A 50 2.34 -1.26 3.03
C ALA A 50 2.67 0.17 3.45
N ILE A 51 3.47 0.84 2.61
CA ILE A 51 4.08 2.12 2.96
C ILE A 51 3.40 3.25 2.22
N ASN A 52 2.92 4.25 2.97
CA ASN A 52 2.35 5.46 2.41
C ASN A 52 3.44 6.33 1.79
N VAL A 53 3.18 6.81 0.58
CA VAL A 53 4.09 7.70 -0.15
C VAL A 53 3.35 8.94 -0.65
N THR A 54 4.05 10.06 -0.69
CA THR A 54 3.50 11.35 -1.10
C THR A 54 4.28 12.00 -2.23
N SER A 55 5.39 11.40 -2.65
CA SER A 55 6.29 11.95 -3.67
C SER A 55 7.09 10.86 -4.37
N MET A 56 7.75 11.21 -5.47
CA MET A 56 8.72 10.34 -6.13
C MET A 56 9.86 9.92 -5.20
N THR A 57 10.34 10.84 -4.36
CA THR A 57 11.43 10.56 -3.42
C THR A 57 11.03 9.50 -2.39
N THR A 58 9.83 9.62 -1.80
CA THR A 58 9.34 8.63 -0.85
C THR A 58 9.08 7.27 -1.50
N ALA A 59 8.57 7.25 -2.75
CA ALA A 59 8.39 6.01 -3.51
C ALA A 59 9.74 5.32 -3.82
N ASN A 60 10.77 6.09 -4.19
CA ASN A 60 12.12 5.58 -4.43
C ASN A 60 12.74 4.97 -3.17
N ALA A 61 12.53 5.61 -2.01
CA ALA A 61 12.98 5.09 -0.71
C ALA A 61 12.38 3.71 -0.43
N VAL A 62 11.07 3.54 -0.68
CA VAL A 62 10.38 2.26 -0.48
C VAL A 62 10.95 1.19 -1.41
N LEU A 63 11.05 1.47 -2.72
CA LEU A 63 11.60 0.54 -3.70
C LEU A 63 13.03 0.09 -3.32
N LYS A 64 13.88 1.04 -2.90
CA LYS A 64 15.25 0.75 -2.45
C LYS A 64 15.24 -0.17 -1.23
N GLY A 65 14.49 0.16 -0.18
CA GLY A 65 14.45 -0.62 1.05
C GLY A 65 13.92 -2.03 0.84
N LEU A 66 12.86 -2.21 0.03
CA LEU A 66 12.33 -3.52 -0.34
C LEU A 66 13.36 -4.35 -1.13
N ALA A 67 13.99 -3.77 -2.14
CA ALA A 67 14.98 -4.46 -2.96
C ALA A 67 16.21 -4.91 -2.16
N GLU A 68 16.76 -4.05 -1.29
CA GLU A 68 17.88 -4.38 -0.42
C GLU A 68 17.52 -5.48 0.60
N SER A 69 16.25 -5.57 1.00
CA SER A 69 15.72 -6.62 1.86
C SER A 69 15.39 -7.92 1.10
N LYS A 70 15.46 -7.92 -0.24
CA LYS A 70 14.97 -9.00 -1.11
C LYS A 70 13.54 -9.41 -0.74
N SER A 71 12.67 -8.43 -0.55
CA SER A 71 11.26 -8.59 -0.20
C SER A 71 10.39 -7.88 -1.22
N ASP A 72 9.27 -8.50 -1.55
CA ASP A 72 8.17 -7.79 -2.21
C ASP A 72 7.47 -6.89 -1.16
N GLY A 73 6.64 -5.95 -1.64
CA GLY A 73 5.94 -5.05 -0.72
C GLY A 73 4.81 -4.27 -1.40
N ILE A 74 4.23 -3.34 -0.66
CA ILE A 74 3.08 -2.55 -1.11
C ILE A 74 3.43 -1.07 -0.97
N ILE A 75 3.27 -0.32 -2.05
CA ILE A 75 3.29 1.15 -2.04
C ILE A 75 1.84 1.62 -2.05
N GLN A 76 1.48 2.48 -1.11
CA GLN A 76 0.12 2.98 -1.01
C GLN A 76 0.05 4.51 -0.99
N VAL A 77 -1.08 5.04 -1.45
CA VAL A 77 -1.36 6.47 -1.54
C VAL A 77 -2.68 6.75 -0.86
N SER A 78 -2.66 7.57 0.19
CA SER A 78 -3.86 8.03 0.88
C SER A 78 -4.56 9.17 0.12
N THR A 79 -5.77 9.54 0.57
CA THR A 79 -6.50 10.69 0.01
C THR A 79 -5.69 11.98 0.13
N GLY A 80 -5.05 12.22 1.29
CA GLY A 80 -4.17 13.36 1.53
C GLY A 80 -2.90 13.31 0.70
N GLY A 81 -2.25 12.15 0.62
CA GLY A 81 -1.05 11.92 -0.19
C GLY A 81 -1.30 12.17 -1.68
N GLY A 82 -2.44 11.70 -2.21
CA GLY A 82 -2.84 11.97 -3.60
C GLY A 82 -3.12 13.45 -3.85
N ALA A 83 -3.85 14.11 -2.98
CA ALA A 83 -4.11 15.55 -3.10
C ALA A 83 -2.80 16.37 -3.09
N PHE A 84 -1.88 16.03 -2.21
CA PHE A 84 -0.55 16.66 -2.14
C PHE A 84 0.27 16.43 -3.42
N ALA A 85 0.33 15.19 -3.91
CA ALA A 85 1.14 14.82 -5.07
C ALA A 85 0.68 15.47 -6.38
N SER A 86 -0.58 15.92 -6.48
CA SER A 86 -1.06 16.71 -7.62
C SER A 86 -0.65 18.18 -7.58
N GLY A 87 -0.08 18.63 -6.47
CA GLY A 87 0.36 20.02 -6.25
C GLY A 87 -0.67 20.89 -5.52
N VAL A 88 -0.15 21.86 -4.77
CA VAL A 88 -0.94 22.71 -3.86
C VAL A 88 -2.04 23.53 -4.55
N ALA A 89 -1.90 23.80 -5.83
CA ALA A 89 -2.88 24.53 -6.61
C ALA A 89 -3.99 23.64 -7.18
N VAL A 90 -3.71 22.35 -7.39
CA VAL A 90 -4.62 21.39 -8.05
C VAL A 90 -5.42 20.60 -7.03
N LYS A 91 -4.75 19.97 -6.07
CA LYS A 91 -5.36 19.19 -4.97
C LYS A 91 -6.32 18.09 -5.45
N ASP A 92 -6.02 17.47 -6.59
CA ASP A 92 -6.79 16.35 -7.15
C ASP A 92 -6.21 15.02 -6.66
N MET A 93 -6.97 14.31 -5.81
CA MET A 93 -6.56 13.06 -5.19
C MET A 93 -6.22 11.97 -6.22
N ALA A 94 -7.07 11.81 -7.23
CA ALA A 94 -6.88 10.78 -8.24
C ALA A 94 -5.72 11.11 -9.18
N LEU A 95 -5.58 12.37 -9.60
CA LEU A 95 -4.48 12.81 -10.47
C LEU A 95 -3.12 12.60 -9.79
N GLY A 96 -3.00 12.95 -8.51
CA GLY A 96 -1.77 12.75 -7.76
C GLY A 96 -1.45 11.27 -7.56
N ALA A 97 -2.45 10.44 -7.22
CA ALA A 97 -2.27 9.01 -7.11
C ALA A 97 -1.82 8.39 -8.46
N ILE A 98 -2.42 8.80 -9.59
CA ILE A 98 -2.00 8.40 -10.94
C ILE A 98 -0.55 8.83 -11.22
N SER A 99 -0.15 10.03 -10.81
CA SER A 99 1.22 10.54 -11.01
C SER A 99 2.25 9.69 -10.30
N ILE A 100 2.03 9.39 -9.00
CA ILE A 100 2.89 8.50 -8.21
C ILE A 100 2.93 7.09 -8.82
N ALA A 101 1.77 6.51 -9.14
CA ALA A 101 1.70 5.18 -9.71
C ALA A 101 2.47 5.08 -11.05
N LYS A 102 2.33 6.07 -11.93
CA LYS A 102 3.10 6.12 -13.19
C LYS A 102 4.61 6.20 -12.95
N HIS A 103 5.04 6.98 -11.95
CA HIS A 103 6.45 7.02 -11.55
C HIS A 103 6.94 5.64 -11.10
N VAL A 104 6.19 4.96 -10.21
CA VAL A 104 6.55 3.62 -9.75
C VAL A 104 6.62 2.64 -10.92
N HIS A 105 5.64 2.62 -11.83
CA HIS A 105 5.67 1.77 -13.03
C HIS A 105 6.90 2.05 -13.92
N LEU A 106 7.37 3.28 -13.97
CA LEU A 106 8.55 3.66 -14.78
C LEU A 106 9.86 3.18 -14.17
N VAL A 107 10.00 3.28 -12.84
CA VAL A 107 11.29 3.04 -12.18
C VAL A 107 11.44 1.63 -11.60
N ALA A 108 10.33 0.94 -11.32
CA ALA A 108 10.33 -0.37 -10.69
C ALA A 108 11.12 -1.42 -11.50
N ASP A 109 11.19 -1.30 -12.84
CA ASP A 109 11.99 -2.18 -13.72
C ASP A 109 13.49 -2.26 -13.33
N ARG A 110 13.95 -1.37 -12.47
CA ARG A 110 15.34 -1.35 -11.98
C ARG A 110 15.54 -2.11 -10.67
N TYR A 111 14.48 -2.63 -10.09
CA TYR A 111 14.51 -3.32 -8.80
C TYR A 111 14.04 -4.77 -8.96
N PRO A 112 14.84 -5.77 -8.47
CA PRO A 112 14.52 -7.19 -8.61
C PRO A 112 13.52 -7.65 -7.53
N ILE A 113 12.36 -7.03 -7.49
CA ILE A 113 11.25 -7.30 -6.56
C ILE A 113 9.91 -7.10 -7.26
N TYR A 114 8.84 -7.62 -6.68
CA TYR A 114 7.49 -7.18 -7.01
C TYR A 114 7.00 -6.13 -6.03
N VAL A 115 6.29 -5.13 -6.56
CA VAL A 115 5.60 -4.13 -5.75
C VAL A 115 4.14 -4.05 -6.18
N ALA A 116 3.21 -4.11 -5.21
CA ALA A 116 1.81 -3.83 -5.45
C ALA A 116 1.51 -2.36 -5.18
N LEU A 117 0.61 -1.78 -5.97
CA LEU A 117 0.12 -0.41 -5.79
C LEU A 117 -1.29 -0.44 -5.20
N HIS A 118 -1.49 0.31 -4.13
CA HIS A 118 -2.70 0.37 -3.34
C HIS A 118 -3.13 1.81 -3.06
N THR A 119 -4.42 2.08 -2.89
CA THR A 119 -4.90 3.32 -2.29
C THR A 119 -5.39 3.05 -0.88
N ASP A 120 -4.92 3.87 0.05
CA ASP A 120 -5.20 3.78 1.47
C ASP A 120 -6.42 4.62 1.85
N HIS A 121 -7.00 4.38 2.98
CA HIS A 121 -8.21 4.99 3.56
C HIS A 121 -9.01 5.94 2.67
N CYS A 122 -10.09 5.46 2.07
CA CYS A 122 -11.02 6.26 1.30
C CYS A 122 -12.44 6.13 1.87
N GLN A 123 -12.88 7.15 2.60
CA GLN A 123 -14.22 7.23 3.15
C GLN A 123 -15.27 7.34 2.05
N ALA A 124 -16.52 7.03 2.38
CA ALA A 124 -17.64 7.00 1.43
C ALA A 124 -17.81 8.31 0.64
N ASP A 125 -17.63 9.46 1.29
CA ASP A 125 -17.75 10.80 0.69
C ASP A 125 -16.58 11.17 -0.24
N LYS A 126 -15.49 10.39 -0.20
CA LYS A 126 -14.30 10.59 -1.05
C LYS A 126 -14.20 9.59 -2.22
N LEU A 127 -15.07 8.59 -2.28
CA LEU A 127 -15.06 7.57 -3.35
C LEU A 127 -15.12 8.21 -4.75
N GLU A 128 -15.96 9.23 -4.95
CA GLU A 128 -16.09 9.98 -6.21
C GLU A 128 -14.83 10.78 -6.57
N LYS A 129 -14.00 11.11 -5.60
CA LYS A 129 -12.79 11.93 -5.80
C LYS A 129 -11.51 11.09 -5.95
N LEU A 130 -11.50 9.83 -5.48
CA LEU A 130 -10.33 8.98 -5.53
C LEU A 130 -10.62 7.64 -6.21
N VAL A 131 -11.39 6.76 -5.59
CA VAL A 131 -11.51 5.35 -6.02
C VAL A 131 -12.20 5.24 -7.39
N PHE A 132 -13.34 5.91 -7.59
CA PHE A 132 -14.06 5.77 -8.86
C PHE A 132 -13.30 6.33 -10.06
N PRO A 133 -12.61 7.49 -10.00
CA PRO A 133 -11.72 7.92 -11.08
C PRO A 133 -10.60 6.94 -11.39
N LEU A 134 -10.00 6.30 -10.36
CA LEU A 134 -8.94 5.31 -10.54
C LEU A 134 -9.45 4.01 -11.15
N VAL A 135 -10.65 3.57 -10.78
CA VAL A 135 -11.30 2.41 -11.42
C VAL A 135 -11.64 2.70 -12.87
N LYS A 136 -12.12 3.91 -13.18
CA LYS A 136 -12.32 4.35 -14.58
C LYS A 136 -11.02 4.34 -15.39
N GLU A 137 -9.92 4.79 -14.80
CA GLU A 137 -8.61 4.71 -15.46
C GLU A 137 -8.19 3.25 -15.68
N THR A 138 -8.45 2.37 -14.71
CA THR A 138 -8.23 0.93 -14.86
C THR A 138 -9.06 0.35 -16.00
N GLU A 139 -10.35 0.60 -16.07
CA GLU A 139 -11.25 0.17 -17.13
C GLU A 139 -10.77 0.63 -18.51
N LYS A 140 -10.37 1.92 -18.63
CA LYS A 140 -9.80 2.50 -19.85
C LYS A 140 -8.50 1.82 -20.27
N ARG A 141 -7.60 1.54 -19.31
CA ARG A 141 -6.33 0.86 -19.58
C ARG A 141 -6.54 -0.56 -20.06
N ARG A 142 -7.43 -1.31 -19.41
CA ARG A 142 -7.79 -2.68 -19.78
C ARG A 142 -8.40 -2.74 -21.18
N ALA A 143 -9.31 -1.84 -21.50
CA ALA A 143 -9.88 -1.71 -22.86
C ALA A 143 -8.80 -1.42 -23.93
N ALA A 144 -7.69 -0.79 -23.55
CA ALA A 144 -6.54 -0.52 -24.42
C ALA A 144 -5.46 -1.63 -24.37
N GLY A 145 -5.72 -2.78 -23.71
CA GLY A 145 -4.76 -3.88 -23.56
C GLY A 145 -3.55 -3.53 -22.68
N LYS A 146 -3.68 -2.53 -21.80
CA LYS A 146 -2.63 -2.09 -20.87
C LYS A 146 -2.83 -2.68 -19.47
N PRO A 147 -1.76 -2.91 -18.71
CA PRO A 147 -1.87 -3.38 -17.33
C PRO A 147 -2.59 -2.36 -16.44
N ASN A 148 -3.20 -2.84 -15.35
CA ASN A 148 -3.78 -2.00 -14.32
C ASN A 148 -2.72 -1.04 -13.75
N LEU A 149 -3.17 0.16 -13.34
CA LEU A 149 -2.28 1.12 -12.69
C LEU A 149 -2.12 0.81 -11.21
N PHE A 150 -3.20 0.37 -10.56
CA PHE A 150 -3.28 -0.08 -9.19
C PHE A 150 -3.71 -1.54 -9.12
N ASN A 151 -3.36 -2.22 -8.02
CA ASN A 151 -3.71 -3.61 -7.75
C ASN A 151 -4.92 -3.73 -6.83
N SER A 152 -5.12 -2.72 -5.97
CA SER A 152 -6.15 -2.73 -4.94
C SER A 152 -6.50 -1.33 -4.48
N HIS A 153 -7.70 -1.19 -3.92
CA HIS A 153 -8.16 0.04 -3.30
C HIS A 153 -8.84 -0.28 -1.97
N MET A 154 -8.63 0.58 -0.97
CA MET A 154 -9.34 0.50 0.28
C MET A 154 -10.60 1.36 0.25
N PHE A 155 -11.68 0.79 0.75
CA PHE A 155 -12.88 1.49 1.18
C PHE A 155 -12.95 1.50 2.70
N ASP A 156 -12.86 2.67 3.27
CA ASP A 156 -12.98 2.89 4.70
C ASP A 156 -14.43 3.22 5.05
N GLY A 157 -15.16 2.19 5.44
CA GLY A 157 -16.53 2.29 5.92
C GLY A 157 -16.65 2.30 7.44
N SER A 158 -15.55 2.48 8.19
CA SER A 158 -15.52 2.39 9.65
C SER A 158 -16.45 3.38 10.38
N ALA A 159 -16.70 4.54 9.77
CA ALA A 159 -17.65 5.53 10.29
C ALA A 159 -19.13 5.19 10.06
N LEU A 160 -19.42 4.15 9.25
CA LEU A 160 -20.79 3.73 8.91
C LEU A 160 -21.23 2.54 9.76
N PRO A 161 -22.56 2.36 9.98
CA PRO A 161 -23.06 1.09 10.46
C PRO A 161 -22.60 -0.07 9.55
N LEU A 162 -22.27 -1.24 10.13
CA LEU A 162 -21.71 -2.38 9.39
C LEU A 162 -22.53 -2.76 8.16
N LYS A 163 -23.86 -2.71 8.27
CA LYS A 163 -24.76 -3.00 7.15
C LYS A 163 -24.55 -2.06 5.97
N GLU A 164 -24.47 -0.75 6.23
CA GLU A 164 -24.25 0.28 5.18
C GLU A 164 -22.85 0.17 4.58
N ASN A 165 -21.85 -0.05 5.43
CA ASN A 165 -20.48 -0.34 5.00
C ASN A 165 -20.47 -1.51 3.99
N LEU A 166 -21.09 -2.63 4.35
CA LEU A 166 -21.13 -3.81 3.50
C LEU A 166 -22.01 -3.66 2.27
N ASP A 167 -23.04 -2.81 2.29
CA ASP A 167 -23.85 -2.48 1.09
C ASP A 167 -23.01 -1.76 0.03
N ILE A 168 -22.07 -0.91 0.45
CA ILE A 168 -21.10 -0.25 -0.44
C ILE A 168 -20.02 -1.23 -0.85
N ALA A 169 -19.44 -1.98 0.09
CA ALA A 169 -18.37 -2.93 -0.15
C ALA A 169 -18.75 -4.00 -1.19
N VAL A 170 -19.98 -4.53 -1.13
CA VAL A 170 -20.50 -5.49 -2.12
C VAL A 170 -20.47 -4.90 -3.53
N LYS A 171 -20.99 -3.68 -3.72
CA LYS A 171 -20.98 -3.00 -5.03
C LYS A 171 -19.58 -2.73 -5.56
N LEU A 172 -18.67 -2.34 -4.65
CA LEU A 172 -17.26 -2.14 -5.00
C LEU A 172 -16.60 -3.45 -5.41
N LEU A 173 -16.78 -4.53 -4.63
CA LEU A 173 -16.17 -5.81 -4.91
C LEU A 173 -16.69 -6.41 -6.23
N GLU A 174 -17.98 -6.28 -6.54
CA GLU A 174 -18.54 -6.69 -7.84
C GLU A 174 -17.90 -5.94 -9.03
N ARG A 175 -17.58 -4.66 -8.86
CA ARG A 175 -16.90 -3.86 -9.89
C ARG A 175 -15.40 -4.19 -9.95
N PHE A 176 -14.76 -4.38 -8.82
CA PHE A 176 -13.34 -4.68 -8.71
C PHE A 176 -13.00 -6.06 -9.30
N GLN A 177 -13.82 -7.05 -9.01
CA GLN A 177 -13.66 -8.40 -9.57
C GLN A 177 -13.61 -8.41 -11.10
N LYS A 178 -14.44 -7.59 -11.77
CA LYS A 178 -14.45 -7.45 -13.24
C LYS A 178 -13.19 -6.76 -13.79
N ASN A 179 -12.44 -6.10 -12.93
CA ASN A 179 -11.29 -5.28 -13.30
C ASN A 179 -9.96 -5.81 -12.75
N ASP A 180 -9.93 -7.05 -12.22
CA ASP A 180 -8.77 -7.65 -11.57
C ASP A 180 -8.16 -6.69 -10.52
N LEU A 181 -9.03 -6.20 -9.62
CA LEU A 181 -8.70 -5.37 -8.48
C LEU A 181 -9.10 -6.09 -7.18
N ILE A 182 -8.30 -5.92 -6.14
CA ILE A 182 -8.59 -6.40 -4.78
C ILE A 182 -9.21 -5.25 -3.99
N LEU A 183 -10.28 -5.54 -3.26
CA LEU A 183 -10.89 -4.61 -2.31
C LEU A 183 -10.26 -4.79 -0.93
N GLU A 184 -9.91 -3.68 -0.26
CA GLU A 184 -9.66 -3.69 1.17
C GLU A 184 -10.82 -2.98 1.86
N ILE A 185 -11.32 -3.57 2.94
CA ILE A 185 -12.38 -2.96 3.77
C ILE A 185 -11.96 -2.95 5.23
N GLU A 186 -12.54 -2.04 5.99
CA GLU A 186 -12.39 -1.97 7.44
C GLU A 186 -13.70 -2.32 8.14
N ALA A 187 -13.65 -3.27 9.08
CA ALA A 187 -14.76 -3.64 9.95
C ALA A 187 -14.38 -3.37 11.41
N GLY A 188 -15.02 -2.40 12.00
CA GLY A 188 -14.68 -1.83 13.30
C GLY A 188 -14.13 -0.40 13.16
N VAL A 189 -13.77 0.23 14.26
CA VAL A 189 -13.21 1.59 14.28
C VAL A 189 -11.78 1.54 14.80
N VAL A 190 -10.80 1.90 13.95
CA VAL A 190 -9.44 2.19 14.42
C VAL A 190 -9.45 3.54 15.10
N GLY A 191 -8.94 3.64 16.33
CA GLY A 191 -8.85 4.89 17.05
C GLY A 191 -7.71 5.79 16.52
N GLY A 192 -7.61 7.04 17.01
CA GLY A 192 -6.54 7.99 16.65
C GLY A 192 -6.89 8.92 15.51
N GLU A 193 -5.88 9.52 14.88
CA GLU A 193 -6.03 10.48 13.79
C GLU A 193 -5.21 10.05 12.58
N GLU A 194 -5.84 10.00 11.40
CA GLU A 194 -5.19 9.77 10.12
C GLU A 194 -5.81 10.69 9.05
N ASP A 195 -4.99 11.40 8.30
CA ASP A 195 -5.37 12.37 7.24
C ASP A 195 -6.47 13.37 7.69
N GLY A 196 -6.41 13.82 8.96
CA GLY A 196 -7.36 14.77 9.53
C GLY A 196 -8.71 14.15 9.97
N VAL A 197 -8.81 12.82 9.95
CA VAL A 197 -9.97 12.09 10.48
C VAL A 197 -9.64 11.57 11.87
N VAL A 198 -10.39 12.04 12.86
CA VAL A 198 -10.22 11.61 14.26
C VAL A 198 -11.19 10.48 14.55
N GLY A 199 -10.67 9.28 14.74
CA GLY A 199 -11.42 8.14 15.26
C GLY A 199 -11.73 8.37 16.75
N LYS A 200 -13.00 8.54 17.11
CA LYS A 200 -13.39 8.60 18.52
C LYS A 200 -13.12 7.25 19.17
N ALA A 201 -12.43 7.26 20.31
CA ALA A 201 -12.33 6.09 21.18
C ALA A 201 -13.73 5.73 21.66
N SER A 202 -14.44 4.89 20.91
CA SER A 202 -15.74 4.34 21.27
C SER A 202 -15.55 2.86 21.66
N GLU A 203 -16.57 2.28 22.29
CA GLU A 203 -16.58 0.88 22.76
C GLU A 203 -16.32 -0.17 21.66
N LYS A 204 -16.23 0.22 20.37
CA LYS A 204 -15.98 -0.65 19.21
C LYS A 204 -14.52 -0.69 18.73
N LEU A 205 -13.55 -0.62 19.65
CA LEU A 205 -12.12 -0.81 19.30
C LEU A 205 -11.77 -2.26 18.93
N TYR A 206 -12.72 -3.16 18.92
CA TYR A 206 -12.52 -4.57 18.63
C TYR A 206 -13.59 -5.07 17.67
N THR A 207 -13.15 -5.63 16.55
CA THR A 207 -14.01 -6.37 15.64
C THR A 207 -14.52 -7.65 16.34
N THR A 208 -15.80 -7.97 16.18
CA THR A 208 -16.40 -9.16 16.77
C THR A 208 -16.47 -10.32 15.80
N SER A 209 -16.66 -11.54 16.31
CA SER A 209 -16.94 -12.71 15.49
C SER A 209 -18.20 -12.55 14.65
N GLU A 210 -19.23 -11.89 15.18
CA GLU A 210 -20.48 -11.59 14.49
C GLU A 210 -20.26 -10.67 13.31
N ASP A 211 -19.46 -9.60 13.49
CA ASP A 211 -19.11 -8.68 12.41
C ASP A 211 -18.39 -9.43 11.27
N THR A 212 -17.45 -10.30 11.60
CA THR A 212 -16.69 -11.07 10.59
C THR A 212 -17.52 -12.13 9.90
N LEU A 213 -18.49 -12.76 10.58
CA LEU A 213 -19.45 -13.66 9.96
C LEU A 213 -20.35 -12.92 8.96
N GLU A 214 -20.79 -11.71 9.26
CA GLU A 214 -21.58 -10.89 8.34
C GLU A 214 -20.72 -10.48 7.12
N VAL A 215 -19.47 -10.04 7.32
CA VAL A 215 -18.52 -9.75 6.25
C VAL A 215 -18.38 -10.95 5.32
N ALA A 216 -18.03 -12.12 5.85
CA ALA A 216 -17.83 -13.34 5.07
C ALA A 216 -19.12 -13.76 4.37
N GLY A 217 -20.24 -13.72 5.07
CA GLY A 217 -21.55 -14.09 4.55
C GLY A 217 -22.02 -13.25 3.38
N ARG A 218 -21.54 -12.01 3.27
CA ARG A 218 -21.91 -11.10 2.18
C ARG A 218 -20.89 -11.10 1.05
N LEU A 219 -19.60 -10.95 1.36
CA LEU A 219 -18.58 -10.78 0.34
C LEU A 219 -18.18 -12.08 -0.35
N ASN A 220 -18.18 -13.22 0.34
CA ASN A 220 -17.87 -14.52 -0.26
C ASN A 220 -18.94 -15.01 -1.28
N LYS A 221 -20.10 -14.36 -1.36
CA LYS A 221 -21.10 -14.62 -2.41
C LYS A 221 -20.65 -14.12 -3.78
N ILE A 222 -19.69 -13.19 -3.83
CA ILE A 222 -19.18 -12.60 -5.07
C ILE A 222 -18.10 -13.51 -5.63
N LYS A 223 -18.50 -14.38 -6.57
CA LYS A 223 -17.59 -15.35 -7.19
C LYS A 223 -16.42 -14.64 -7.88
N GLY A 224 -15.19 -15.06 -7.56
CA GLY A 224 -13.96 -14.47 -8.10
C GLY A 224 -13.57 -13.14 -7.47
N GLY A 225 -14.39 -12.57 -6.60
CA GLY A 225 -14.03 -11.40 -5.81
C GLY A 225 -12.97 -11.76 -4.76
N ARG A 226 -11.94 -10.93 -4.65
CA ARG A 226 -10.91 -11.07 -3.62
C ARG A 226 -10.85 -9.80 -2.79
N TYR A 227 -10.75 -9.95 -1.47
CA TYR A 227 -10.71 -8.82 -0.56
C TYR A 227 -9.78 -9.06 0.64
N LEU A 228 -9.36 -7.97 1.24
CA LEU A 228 -8.59 -7.88 2.47
C LEU A 228 -9.50 -7.30 3.55
N LEU A 229 -9.32 -7.73 4.79
CA LEU A 229 -10.08 -7.24 5.93
C LEU A 229 -9.14 -6.58 6.95
N ALA A 230 -9.28 -5.28 7.13
CA ALA A 230 -8.74 -4.57 8.28
C ALA A 230 -9.68 -4.77 9.47
N ALA A 231 -9.32 -5.73 10.33
CA ALA A 231 -10.03 -5.98 11.57
C ALA A 231 -9.36 -5.20 12.72
N THR A 232 -10.16 -4.61 13.59
CA THR A 232 -9.65 -3.85 14.73
C THR A 232 -9.50 -4.77 15.96
N PHE A 233 -8.33 -4.65 16.59
CA PHE A 233 -8.00 -5.44 17.79
C PHE A 233 -7.31 -4.58 18.86
N GLY A 234 -7.73 -3.31 18.97
CA GLY A 234 -7.19 -2.29 19.88
C GLY A 234 -6.12 -1.42 19.23
N ASN A 235 -5.92 -1.53 17.93
CA ASN A 235 -4.99 -0.72 17.16
C ASN A 235 -5.53 0.70 16.98
N VAL A 236 -4.62 1.65 16.85
CA VAL A 236 -4.89 3.10 16.86
C VAL A 236 -3.91 3.79 15.92
N HIS A 237 -4.37 4.76 15.11
CA HIS A 237 -3.51 5.56 14.22
C HIS A 237 -2.76 6.66 14.98
N GLY A 238 -1.55 7.02 14.51
CA GLY A 238 -0.77 8.14 15.01
C GLY A 238 0.35 7.75 15.99
N VAL A 239 0.84 8.73 16.75
CA VAL A 239 1.95 8.55 17.71
C VAL A 239 1.39 8.34 19.11
N TYR A 240 1.75 7.23 19.76
CA TYR A 240 1.39 6.96 21.15
C TYR A 240 2.60 6.93 22.06
N LYS A 241 2.34 7.23 23.34
CA LYS A 241 3.29 6.84 24.38
C LYS A 241 3.23 5.32 24.53
N PRO A 242 4.39 4.62 24.61
CA PRO A 242 4.41 3.19 24.87
C PRO A 242 3.51 2.82 26.07
N GLY A 243 2.68 1.79 25.92
CA GLY A 243 1.78 1.31 26.96
C GLY A 243 0.38 1.95 27.00
N HIS A 244 0.09 2.94 26.15
CA HIS A 244 -1.27 3.53 26.07
C HIS A 244 -2.24 2.77 25.15
N VAL A 245 -1.71 1.96 24.23
CA VAL A 245 -2.50 1.09 23.35
C VAL A 245 -2.35 -0.34 23.84
N LYS A 246 -3.46 -0.99 24.08
CA LYS A 246 -3.49 -2.39 24.46
C LYS A 246 -4.02 -3.23 23.32
N LEU A 247 -3.12 -3.73 22.51
CA LEU A 247 -3.48 -4.67 21.44
C LEU A 247 -3.97 -6.00 22.05
N LYS A 248 -4.89 -6.64 21.36
CA LYS A 248 -5.41 -7.97 21.67
C LYS A 248 -5.43 -8.82 20.39
N PRO A 249 -4.29 -9.29 19.90
CA PRO A 249 -4.20 -10.05 18.64
C PRO A 249 -5.10 -11.30 18.65
N LYS A 250 -5.40 -11.88 19.82
CA LYS A 250 -6.33 -13.02 19.97
C LYS A 250 -7.72 -12.78 19.37
N VAL A 251 -8.18 -11.51 19.32
CA VAL A 251 -9.43 -11.14 18.63
C VAL A 251 -9.39 -11.58 17.16
N LEU A 252 -8.24 -11.44 16.49
CA LEU A 252 -8.07 -11.88 15.10
C LEU A 252 -8.24 -13.39 14.97
N LYS A 253 -7.69 -14.15 15.93
CA LYS A 253 -7.87 -15.61 15.96
C LYS A 253 -9.33 -16.00 16.14
N GLU A 254 -10.02 -15.40 17.10
CA GLU A 254 -11.44 -15.68 17.38
C GLU A 254 -12.31 -15.39 16.15
N CYS A 255 -12.06 -14.27 15.45
CA CYS A 255 -12.73 -13.91 14.21
C CYS A 255 -12.47 -14.94 13.09
N GLN A 256 -11.21 -15.34 12.89
CA GLN A 256 -10.84 -16.36 11.90
C GLN A 256 -11.48 -17.70 12.19
N ASP A 257 -11.42 -18.16 13.44
CA ASP A 257 -11.98 -19.46 13.86
C ASP A 257 -13.50 -19.50 13.67
N ALA A 258 -14.19 -18.39 13.97
CA ALA A 258 -15.65 -18.28 13.76
C ALA A 258 -16.03 -18.42 12.28
N VAL A 259 -15.30 -17.72 11.39
CA VAL A 259 -15.56 -17.76 9.95
C VAL A 259 -15.23 -19.12 9.35
N VAL A 260 -14.08 -19.70 9.72
CA VAL A 260 -13.71 -21.04 9.26
C VAL A 260 -14.70 -22.10 9.71
N LYS A 261 -15.21 -22.01 10.93
CA LYS A 261 -16.23 -22.93 11.45
C LYS A 261 -17.52 -22.92 10.64
N VAL A 262 -17.92 -21.77 10.12
CA VAL A 262 -19.20 -21.63 9.38
C VAL A 262 -19.02 -21.82 7.88
N TYR A 263 -17.96 -21.28 7.30
CA TYR A 263 -17.77 -21.20 5.84
C TYR A 263 -16.60 -22.05 5.30
N GLY A 264 -15.86 -22.72 6.18
CA GLY A 264 -14.72 -23.56 5.83
C GLY A 264 -13.40 -22.78 5.67
N GLU A 265 -12.29 -23.51 5.56
CA GLU A 265 -10.93 -22.95 5.53
C GLU A 265 -10.70 -21.96 4.36
N ALA A 266 -11.36 -22.18 3.22
CA ALA A 266 -11.28 -21.30 2.08
C ALA A 266 -11.80 -19.87 2.33
N ALA A 267 -12.61 -19.69 3.37
CA ALA A 267 -13.16 -18.40 3.77
C ALA A 267 -12.27 -17.64 4.77
N ARG A 268 -11.12 -18.21 5.17
CA ARG A 268 -10.14 -17.55 6.04
C ARG A 268 -9.68 -16.23 5.41
N PHE A 269 -9.75 -15.14 6.18
CA PHE A 269 -9.42 -13.81 5.71
C PHE A 269 -7.91 -13.61 5.45
N TYR A 270 -7.63 -12.70 4.55
CA TYR A 270 -6.37 -12.00 4.45
C TYR A 270 -6.48 -10.73 5.31
N LEU A 271 -5.90 -10.76 6.50
CA LEU A 271 -6.04 -9.67 7.46
C LEU A 271 -5.03 -8.56 7.21
N VAL A 272 -5.44 -7.33 7.50
CA VAL A 272 -4.60 -6.14 7.44
C VAL A 272 -4.49 -5.54 8.83
N PHE A 273 -3.28 -5.16 9.22
CA PHE A 273 -2.99 -4.46 10.45
C PHE A 273 -2.81 -2.96 10.17
N HIS A 274 -3.77 -2.15 10.59
CA HIS A 274 -3.69 -0.69 10.59
C HIS A 274 -3.21 -0.15 11.93
N GLY A 275 -2.62 1.07 11.92
CA GLY A 275 -2.20 1.72 13.15
C GLY A 275 -1.13 0.96 13.92
N GLY A 276 -0.23 0.27 13.22
CA GLY A 276 0.79 -0.58 13.80
C GLY A 276 2.04 0.14 14.31
N SER A 277 2.20 1.44 14.08
CA SER A 277 3.35 2.21 14.58
C SER A 277 3.38 2.20 16.11
N GLY A 278 4.52 1.80 16.70
CA GLY A 278 4.70 1.70 18.16
C GLY A 278 4.17 0.41 18.79
N SER A 279 3.68 -0.55 18.01
CA SER A 279 3.33 -1.89 18.49
C SER A 279 4.57 -2.70 18.88
N SER A 280 4.42 -3.60 19.87
CA SER A 280 5.50 -4.52 20.23
C SER A 280 5.74 -5.53 19.11
N ILE A 281 6.97 -6.02 18.99
CA ILE A 281 7.31 -7.03 17.99
C ILE A 281 6.56 -8.35 18.27
N GLU A 282 6.27 -8.64 19.51
CA GLU A 282 5.52 -9.80 19.97
C GLU A 282 4.07 -9.73 19.48
N ASP A 283 3.39 -8.58 19.64
CA ASP A 283 2.02 -8.36 19.16
C ASP A 283 1.95 -8.45 17.62
N ILE A 284 2.93 -7.88 16.93
CA ILE A 284 3.03 -7.97 15.45
C ILE A 284 3.16 -9.43 15.03
N HIS A 285 4.07 -10.18 15.66
CA HIS A 285 4.28 -11.59 15.33
C HIS A 285 3.09 -12.47 15.68
N GLU A 286 2.38 -12.18 16.77
CA GLU A 286 1.15 -12.89 17.14
C GLU A 286 0.05 -12.61 16.10
N ALA A 287 -0.15 -11.36 15.70
CA ALA A 287 -1.11 -10.98 14.66
C ALA A 287 -0.81 -11.63 13.30
N ILE A 288 0.46 -11.68 12.88
CA ILE A 288 0.91 -12.42 11.69
C ILE A 288 0.55 -13.90 11.80
N GLY A 289 0.76 -14.51 12.97
CA GLY A 289 0.37 -15.90 13.24
C GLY A 289 -1.13 -16.17 13.07
N TYR A 290 -1.96 -15.14 13.17
CA TYR A 290 -3.43 -15.22 12.99
C TYR A 290 -3.92 -14.80 11.61
N GLY A 291 -2.99 -14.54 10.66
CA GLY A 291 -3.32 -14.32 9.25
C GLY A 291 -3.23 -12.87 8.77
N VAL A 292 -2.53 -11.99 9.51
CA VAL A 292 -2.14 -10.68 9.00
C VAL A 292 -1.10 -10.88 7.89
N VAL A 293 -1.39 -10.36 6.70
CA VAL A 293 -0.56 -10.45 5.48
C VAL A 293 -0.05 -9.11 4.98
N LYS A 294 -0.60 -8.02 5.51
CA LYS A 294 -0.29 -6.62 5.17
C LYS A 294 -0.30 -5.80 6.45
N MET A 295 0.68 -4.92 6.61
CA MET A 295 0.71 -3.96 7.72
C MET A 295 0.95 -2.56 7.19
N ASN A 296 0.06 -1.63 7.52
CA ASN A 296 0.18 -0.22 7.14
C ASN A 296 1.19 0.49 8.03
N ILE A 297 2.11 1.22 7.40
CA ILE A 297 3.14 2.01 8.09
C ILE A 297 3.22 3.37 7.42
N ASP A 298 2.77 4.42 8.09
CA ASP A 298 2.80 5.81 7.63
C ASP A 298 3.58 6.72 8.57
N THR A 299 3.06 6.97 9.77
CA THR A 299 3.59 7.95 10.74
C THR A 299 5.10 7.80 10.99
N ASP A 300 5.56 6.57 11.15
CA ASP A 300 6.96 6.26 11.41
C ASP A 300 7.86 6.55 10.19
N MET A 301 7.34 6.32 8.98
CA MET A 301 8.03 6.67 7.74
C MET A 301 8.12 8.19 7.55
N GLN A 302 7.05 8.92 7.86
CA GLN A 302 7.03 10.39 7.83
C GLN A 302 8.09 10.96 8.78
N TYR A 303 8.14 10.46 10.02
CA TYR A 303 9.12 10.88 11.01
C TYR A 303 10.55 10.60 10.53
N THR A 304 10.80 9.38 10.05
CA THR A 304 12.12 8.96 9.59
C THR A 304 12.59 9.75 8.37
N PHE A 305 11.69 10.13 7.48
CA PHE A 305 11.99 10.99 6.33
C PHE A 305 12.30 12.43 6.78
N THR A 306 11.54 12.97 7.72
CA THR A 306 11.65 14.39 8.13
C THR A 306 12.86 14.65 9.02
N ARG A 307 13.22 13.71 9.89
CA ARG A 307 14.31 13.91 10.86
C ARG A 307 15.66 14.30 10.25
N PRO A 308 16.18 13.64 9.20
CA PRO A 308 17.45 14.04 8.58
C PRO A 308 17.40 15.43 7.93
N ILE A 309 16.21 15.82 7.42
CA ILE A 309 16.01 17.17 6.88
C ILE A 309 16.17 18.21 7.98
N ALA A 310 15.49 17.99 9.11
CA ALA A 310 15.59 18.88 10.27
C ALA A 310 17.04 18.97 10.79
N ASP A 311 17.72 17.84 10.95
CA ASP A 311 19.13 17.78 11.38
C ASP A 311 20.05 18.55 10.40
N HIS A 312 19.84 18.36 9.08
CA HIS A 312 20.60 19.08 8.05
C HIS A 312 20.40 20.60 8.14
N MET A 313 19.15 21.05 8.29
CA MET A 313 18.81 22.48 8.39
C MET A 313 19.40 23.12 9.64
N LEU A 314 19.27 22.45 10.80
CA LEU A 314 19.78 22.96 12.08
C LEU A 314 21.31 23.00 12.11
N LYS A 315 22.00 22.01 11.58
CA LYS A 315 23.48 21.96 11.53
C LYS A 315 24.09 22.96 10.56
N ASN A 316 23.33 23.36 9.54
CA ASN A 316 23.80 24.22 8.47
C ASN A 316 23.01 25.53 8.40
N TYR A 317 22.57 26.04 9.54
CA TYR A 317 21.69 27.21 9.62
C TYR A 317 22.21 28.40 8.78
N ASP A 318 23.46 28.82 8.98
CA ASP A 318 24.07 29.95 8.25
C ASP A 318 24.23 29.69 6.76
N GLY A 319 24.40 28.42 6.36
CA GLY A 319 24.50 28.03 4.94
C GLY A 319 23.15 27.98 4.24
N VAL A 320 22.07 27.75 4.98
CA VAL A 320 20.69 27.66 4.47
C VAL A 320 20.04 29.04 4.41
N LEU A 321 20.23 29.86 5.44
CA LEU A 321 19.66 31.20 5.50
C LEU A 321 20.61 32.26 4.95
N LYS A 322 20.04 33.21 4.21
CA LYS A 322 20.73 34.48 3.84
C LYS A 322 20.35 35.50 4.89
N VAL A 323 21.36 36.02 5.57
CA VAL A 323 21.22 37.10 6.57
C VAL A 323 21.89 38.34 6.04
N ASP A 324 21.18 39.46 5.98
CA ASP A 324 21.70 40.80 5.69
C ASP A 324 22.70 40.92 4.51
N GLY A 325 22.27 40.42 3.34
CA GLY A 325 23.07 40.54 2.09
C GLY A 325 24.11 39.44 1.90
N GLU A 326 24.26 38.53 2.84
CA GLU A 326 25.11 37.36 2.66
C GLU A 326 24.52 36.32 1.68
N VAL A 327 25.40 35.55 1.07
CA VAL A 327 25.04 34.50 0.12
C VAL A 327 25.17 33.16 0.83
N GLY A 328 24.00 32.48 1.09
CA GLY A 328 24.01 31.14 1.65
C GLY A 328 24.80 30.15 0.78
N ASN A 329 25.12 29.01 1.34
CA ASN A 329 25.82 27.93 0.63
C ASN A 329 24.86 27.11 -0.23
N LYS A 330 24.97 27.23 -1.57
CA LYS A 330 24.11 26.50 -2.52
C LYS A 330 24.10 25.01 -2.30
N LYS A 331 25.23 24.39 -1.95
CA LYS A 331 25.31 22.94 -1.68
C LYS A 331 24.48 22.53 -0.48
N THR A 332 24.25 23.45 0.47
CA THR A 332 23.51 23.20 1.69
C THR A 332 21.99 23.34 1.48
N TYR A 333 21.55 24.38 0.77
CA TYR A 333 20.12 24.61 0.55
C TYR A 333 19.56 23.94 -0.71
N ASP A 334 20.37 23.27 -1.54
CA ASP A 334 19.89 22.47 -2.67
C ASP A 334 19.00 21.32 -2.14
N PRO A 335 17.73 21.24 -2.55
CA PRO A 335 16.83 20.17 -2.10
C PRO A 335 17.40 18.75 -2.27
N ARG A 336 18.19 18.52 -3.31
CA ARG A 336 18.84 17.22 -3.55
C ARG A 336 19.75 16.80 -2.41
N SER A 337 20.39 17.76 -1.73
CA SER A 337 21.33 17.48 -0.62
C SER A 337 20.60 16.85 0.57
N TYR A 338 19.55 17.49 1.07
CA TYR A 338 18.82 17.01 2.24
C TYR A 338 17.77 15.93 1.92
N LEU A 339 17.18 15.95 0.71
CA LEU A 339 16.26 14.90 0.30
C LEU A 339 16.95 13.55 0.06
N THR A 340 18.24 13.54 -0.38
CA THR A 340 19.03 12.30 -0.45
C THR A 340 19.21 11.66 0.93
N LEU A 341 19.43 12.47 1.97
CA LEU A 341 19.54 11.98 3.35
C LEU A 341 18.19 11.40 3.83
N ALA A 342 17.10 12.09 3.52
CA ALA A 342 15.75 11.66 3.87
C ALA A 342 15.35 10.36 3.16
N GLU A 343 15.60 10.24 1.85
CA GLU A 343 15.36 9.02 1.07
C GLU A 343 16.15 7.83 1.64
N THR A 344 17.43 8.06 1.97
CA THR A 344 18.28 7.01 2.55
C THR A 344 17.77 6.55 3.90
N ALA A 345 17.42 7.48 4.79
CA ALA A 345 16.90 7.14 6.12
C ALA A 345 15.56 6.40 6.05
N MET A 346 14.65 6.82 5.16
CA MET A 346 13.38 6.13 4.95
C MET A 346 13.60 4.72 4.38
N ALA A 347 14.55 4.54 3.44
CA ALA A 347 14.87 3.22 2.91
C ALA A 347 15.39 2.27 4.01
N GLU A 348 16.23 2.74 4.92
CA GLU A 348 16.68 1.95 6.08
C GLU A 348 15.51 1.58 7.02
N ARG A 349 14.55 2.49 7.23
CA ARG A 349 13.35 2.18 8.02
C ARG A 349 12.46 1.14 7.34
N VAL A 350 12.33 1.19 6.00
CA VAL A 350 11.63 0.16 5.23
C VAL A 350 12.29 -1.22 5.42
N LYS A 351 13.62 -1.30 5.39
CA LYS A 351 14.35 -2.55 5.66
C LYS A 351 14.05 -3.10 7.05
N LEU A 352 13.98 -2.21 8.04
CA LEU A 352 13.61 -2.61 9.40
C LEU A 352 12.16 -3.12 9.45
N ALA A 353 11.22 -2.45 8.79
CA ALA A 353 9.84 -2.90 8.70
C ALA A 353 9.73 -4.30 8.06
N VAL A 354 10.45 -4.54 6.96
CA VAL A 354 10.51 -5.88 6.35
C VAL A 354 11.01 -6.94 7.33
N LYS A 355 12.03 -6.61 8.12
CA LYS A 355 12.56 -7.52 9.16
C LYS A 355 11.54 -7.80 10.26
N GLU A 356 10.91 -6.75 10.78
CA GLU A 356 9.86 -6.83 11.82
C GLU A 356 8.68 -7.69 11.37
N LEU A 357 8.34 -7.63 10.06
CA LEU A 357 7.26 -8.40 9.45
C LEU A 357 7.70 -9.78 8.93
N ARG A 358 8.90 -10.25 9.24
CA ARG A 358 9.47 -11.56 8.82
C ARG A 358 9.60 -11.71 7.30
N GLY A 359 9.69 -10.58 6.57
CA GLY A 359 9.66 -10.55 5.09
C GLY A 359 11.02 -10.65 4.41
N ILE A 360 12.15 -10.70 5.14
CA ILE A 360 13.48 -10.72 4.51
C ILE A 360 13.66 -11.97 3.64
N GLY A 361 14.08 -11.76 2.38
CA GLY A 361 14.34 -12.85 1.43
C GLY A 361 13.09 -13.50 0.85
N THR A 362 11.90 -12.93 1.06
CA THR A 362 10.63 -13.53 0.62
C THR A 362 10.20 -13.13 -0.79
N THR A 363 11.00 -12.34 -1.51
CA THR A 363 10.61 -11.94 -2.88
C THR A 363 10.33 -13.15 -3.78
N MET A 364 9.28 -13.02 -4.59
CA MET A 364 8.96 -13.99 -5.64
C MET A 364 9.62 -13.65 -6.98
N TYR A 365 10.29 -12.50 -7.06
CA TYR A 365 10.98 -12.10 -8.28
C TYR A 365 12.14 -13.06 -8.55
N LYS A 366 12.14 -13.60 -9.74
CA LYS A 366 13.26 -14.44 -10.23
C LYS A 366 14.02 -13.62 -11.25
N ALA A 367 15.27 -13.29 -10.96
CA ALA A 367 16.16 -12.60 -11.88
C ALA A 367 16.48 -13.46 -13.12
#